data_6dc39c98e8ae5a1658ad2697b059660a
#
_entry.id   6dc39c98e8ae5a1658ad2697b059660a
#
_cell.length_a   1.000
_cell.length_b   1.000
_cell.length_c   1.000
_cell.angle_alpha   90.00
_cell.angle_beta   90.00
_cell.angle_gamma   90.00
#
_symmetry.space_group_name_H-M   'P 1'
#
loop_
_entity.id
_entity.type
_entity.pdbx_description
1 polymer ?
#
loop_
_entity_poly.entity_id
_entity_poly.type
_entity_poly.pdbx_seq_one_letter_code
_entity_poly.pdbx_strand_id
1 'polypeptide(L)'
;MVATVTYIVRLSALSDADAVSALLAASYSTLLASHYEKALLDRALPFMTKANPTLLASGAFYVAQSSHGELIGCGGWSLERPGTAKIVRGEAHIRHFATHPGWTRLGIARSIMNRCCMDAKARDVSELHCCSTFAAENFYKALGFKTVAGAHIPLASQVSFPAVLMQQALP
;
A
#
# COMPACT_ATOMS: atom_id res chain seq x y z
N MET A 1 11.93 27.67 -8.78
CA MET A 1 12.12 27.06 -7.45
C MET A 1 11.25 25.84 -7.36
N VAL A 2 11.82 24.68 -7.17
CA VAL A 2 11.05 23.47 -6.85
C VAL A 2 10.64 23.62 -5.39
N ALA A 3 9.33 23.70 -5.13
CA ALA A 3 8.83 23.74 -3.76
C ALA A 3 9.28 22.46 -3.05
N THR A 4 10.11 22.58 -2.04
CA THR A 4 10.52 21.45 -1.20
C THR A 4 9.29 21.03 -0.43
N VAL A 5 8.74 19.88 -0.79
CA VAL A 5 7.62 19.31 -0.05
C VAL A 5 8.13 18.81 1.29
N THR A 6 7.64 19.43 2.36
CA THR A 6 8.00 19.02 3.72
C THR A 6 6.93 18.11 4.29
N TYR A 7 7.31 16.87 4.60
CA TYR A 7 6.47 15.88 5.26
C TYR A 7 7.33 15.00 6.17
N ILE A 8 6.68 14.31 7.08
CA ILE A 8 7.31 13.29 7.91
C ILE A 8 6.67 11.93 7.64
N VAL A 9 7.47 10.87 7.74
CA VAL A 9 6.98 9.49 7.75
C VAL A 9 7.04 9.00 9.19
N ARG A 10 5.90 8.57 9.72
CA ARG A 10 5.76 8.05 11.08
C ARG A 10 4.94 6.77 11.12
N LEU A 11 5.04 6.04 12.21
CA LEU A 11 4.13 4.94 12.48
C LEU A 11 2.69 5.45 12.58
N SER A 12 1.76 4.66 12.07
CA SER A 12 0.33 4.91 12.24
C SER A 12 -0.13 4.59 13.65
N ALA A 13 -1.27 5.17 14.02
CA ALA A 13 -1.99 4.86 15.24
C ALA A 13 -3.45 4.54 14.90
N LEU A 14 -4.19 3.93 15.84
CA LEU A 14 -5.63 3.67 15.64
C LEU A 14 -6.42 4.94 15.37
N SER A 15 -6.00 6.07 15.93
CA SER A 15 -6.60 7.39 15.68
C SER A 15 -6.46 7.89 14.25
N ASP A 16 -5.59 7.28 13.44
CA ASP A 16 -5.45 7.61 12.01
C ASP A 16 -6.51 6.93 11.12
N ALA A 17 -7.35 6.06 11.66
CA ALA A 17 -8.24 5.20 10.87
C ALA A 17 -9.12 5.95 9.88
N ASP A 18 -9.78 7.03 10.30
CA ASP A 18 -10.65 7.82 9.43
C ASP A 18 -9.84 8.56 8.35
N ALA A 19 -8.70 9.13 8.72
CA ALA A 19 -7.83 9.83 7.78
C ALA A 19 -7.18 8.87 6.76
N VAL A 20 -6.79 7.68 7.19
CA VAL A 20 -6.28 6.63 6.28
C VAL A 20 -7.38 6.16 5.34
N SER A 21 -8.60 5.92 5.83
CA SER A 21 -9.73 5.53 4.98
C SER A 21 -10.04 6.61 3.93
N ALA A 22 -10.04 7.88 4.33
CA ALA A 22 -10.24 8.99 3.41
C ALA A 22 -9.12 9.09 2.36
N LEU A 23 -7.87 8.88 2.76
CA LEU A 23 -6.72 8.83 1.86
C LEU A 23 -6.82 7.70 0.85
N LEU A 24 -7.16 6.48 1.29
CA LEU A 24 -7.38 5.33 0.41
C LEU A 24 -8.49 5.61 -0.60
N ALA A 25 -9.60 6.18 -0.16
CA ALA A 25 -10.72 6.52 -1.03
C ALA A 25 -10.32 7.57 -2.09
N ALA A 26 -9.65 8.64 -1.70
CA ALA A 26 -9.19 9.69 -2.60
C ALA A 26 -8.17 9.14 -3.62
N SER A 27 -7.21 8.34 -3.16
CA SER A 27 -6.17 7.74 -4.00
C SER A 27 -6.75 6.76 -5.01
N TYR A 28 -7.48 5.75 -4.55
CA TYR A 28 -7.93 4.65 -5.41
C TYR A 28 -9.03 5.07 -6.37
N SER A 29 -9.99 5.91 -5.96
CA SER A 29 -11.04 6.39 -6.86
C SER A 29 -10.49 7.22 -8.03
N THR A 30 -9.37 7.90 -7.83
CA THR A 30 -8.73 8.73 -8.86
C THR A 30 -7.70 7.94 -9.67
N LEU A 31 -6.79 7.24 -9.02
CA LEU A 31 -5.62 6.64 -9.68
C LEU A 31 -5.94 5.31 -10.36
N LEU A 32 -6.99 4.60 -9.95
CA LEU A 32 -7.41 3.34 -10.58
C LEU A 32 -8.37 3.53 -11.77
N ALA A 33 -8.95 4.70 -11.91
CA ALA A 33 -10.02 4.96 -12.88
C ALA A 33 -9.63 4.70 -14.33
N SER A 34 -8.38 4.90 -14.71
CA SER A 34 -7.87 4.65 -16.07
C SER A 34 -7.40 3.20 -16.30
N HIS A 35 -7.36 2.36 -15.28
CA HIS A 35 -6.85 0.98 -15.35
C HIS A 35 -7.91 -0.09 -15.16
N TYR A 36 -9.10 0.28 -14.71
CA TYR A 36 -10.20 -0.63 -14.40
C TYR A 36 -11.53 -0.07 -14.87
N GLU A 37 -12.45 -0.95 -15.22
CA GLU A 37 -13.81 -0.54 -15.56
C GLU A 37 -14.53 0.07 -14.37
N LYS A 38 -15.31 1.12 -14.63
CA LYS A 38 -16.05 1.84 -13.59
C LYS A 38 -16.98 0.91 -12.79
N ALA A 39 -17.69 0.01 -13.44
CA ALA A 39 -18.59 -0.92 -12.77
C ALA A 39 -17.86 -1.85 -11.79
N LEU A 40 -16.63 -2.26 -12.10
CA LEU A 40 -15.80 -3.03 -11.18
C LEU A 40 -15.35 -2.18 -9.99
N LEU A 41 -14.88 -0.95 -10.24
CA LEU A 41 -14.43 -0.04 -9.18
C LEU A 41 -15.58 0.31 -8.23
N ASP A 42 -16.77 0.59 -8.74
CA ASP A 42 -17.95 0.89 -7.92
C ASP A 42 -18.27 -0.25 -6.93
N ARG A 43 -18.01 -1.50 -7.31
CA ARG A 43 -18.22 -2.66 -6.43
C ARG A 43 -17.03 -2.94 -5.51
N ALA A 44 -15.82 -2.68 -5.96
CA ALA A 44 -14.59 -3.04 -5.25
C ALA A 44 -14.15 -1.98 -4.21
N LEU A 45 -14.26 -0.69 -4.56
CA LEU A 45 -13.74 0.39 -3.72
C LEU A 45 -14.26 0.39 -2.28
N PRO A 46 -15.54 0.09 -1.99
CA PRO A 46 -16.01 0.04 -0.60
C PRO A 46 -15.24 -0.94 0.29
N PHE A 47 -14.68 -2.00 -0.31
CA PHE A 47 -13.88 -3.00 0.41
C PHE A 47 -12.38 -2.65 0.44
N MET A 48 -11.90 -1.87 -0.52
CA MET A 48 -10.48 -1.52 -0.65
C MET A 48 -10.09 -0.26 0.10
N THR A 49 -11.05 0.59 0.45
CA THR A 49 -10.79 1.93 1.00
C THR A 49 -11.04 2.03 2.51
N LYS A 50 -11.23 0.90 3.18
CA LYS A 50 -11.41 0.87 4.62
C LYS A 50 -10.08 0.59 5.31
N ALA A 51 -9.67 1.48 6.22
CA ALA A 51 -8.49 1.24 7.03
C ALA A 51 -8.66 -0.03 7.87
N ASN A 52 -7.59 -0.80 7.95
CA ASN A 52 -7.56 -2.03 8.76
C ASN A 52 -6.97 -1.72 10.14
N PRO A 53 -7.78 -1.78 11.22
CA PRO A 53 -7.30 -1.46 12.57
C PRO A 53 -6.12 -2.32 13.03
N THR A 54 -6.11 -3.59 12.65
CA THR A 54 -5.00 -4.51 12.97
C THR A 54 -3.69 -4.06 12.35
N LEU A 55 -3.72 -3.60 11.10
CA LEU A 55 -2.53 -3.03 10.45
C LEU A 55 -2.11 -1.72 11.11
N LEU A 56 -3.05 -0.82 11.39
CA LEU A 56 -2.74 0.46 12.03
C LEU A 56 -2.06 0.29 13.39
N ALA A 57 -2.42 -0.74 14.14
CA ALA A 57 -1.87 -1.04 15.46
C ALA A 57 -0.63 -1.96 15.42
N SER A 58 -0.22 -2.44 14.25
CA SER A 58 0.80 -3.50 14.12
C SER A 58 2.23 -3.06 14.43
N GLY A 59 2.52 -1.77 14.41
CA GLY A 59 3.90 -1.26 14.45
C GLY A 59 4.67 -1.44 13.14
N ALA A 60 3.98 -1.78 12.04
CA ALA A 60 4.56 -1.99 10.72
C ALA A 60 3.75 -1.28 9.61
N PHE A 61 2.90 -0.34 9.98
CA PHE A 61 2.16 0.50 9.05
C PHE A 61 2.54 1.98 9.26
N TYR A 62 2.83 2.66 8.17
CA TYR A 62 3.36 4.02 8.17
C TYR A 62 2.43 4.98 7.46
N VAL A 63 2.44 6.23 7.89
CA VAL A 63 1.76 7.34 7.24
C VAL A 63 2.76 8.45 6.95
N ALA A 64 2.57 9.11 5.81
CA ALA A 64 3.26 10.36 5.49
C ALA A 64 2.33 11.52 5.81
N GLN A 65 2.77 12.42 6.66
CA GLN A 65 2.01 13.56 7.14
C GLN A 65 2.66 14.87 6.70
N SER A 66 1.87 15.72 6.05
CA SER A 66 2.33 17.04 5.62
C SER A 66 2.58 17.98 6.81
N SER A 67 3.23 19.11 6.57
CA SER A 67 3.43 20.16 7.57
C SER A 67 2.11 20.76 8.10
N HIS A 68 1.00 20.57 7.38
CA HIS A 68 -0.33 21.01 7.80
C HIS A 68 -1.15 19.93 8.51
N GLY A 69 -0.55 18.76 8.75
CA GLY A 69 -1.19 17.66 9.46
C GLY A 69 -2.01 16.70 8.59
N GLU A 70 -2.10 16.93 7.28
CA GLU A 70 -2.83 16.03 6.36
C GLU A 70 -2.05 14.74 6.13
N LEU A 71 -2.74 13.61 6.06
CA LEU A 71 -2.16 12.35 5.58
C LEU A 71 -2.13 12.35 4.06
N ILE A 72 -0.93 12.28 3.50
CA ILE A 72 -0.67 12.38 2.06
C ILE A 72 -0.17 11.08 1.44
N GLY A 73 0.15 10.11 2.28
CA GLY A 73 0.54 8.75 1.88
C GLY A 73 0.42 7.77 3.03
N CYS A 74 0.26 6.50 2.70
CA CYS A 74 0.28 5.42 3.66
C CYS A 74 0.81 4.14 3.02
N GLY A 75 1.20 3.19 3.85
CA GLY A 75 1.59 1.85 3.46
C GLY A 75 2.31 1.13 4.59
N GLY A 76 2.32 -0.18 4.52
CA GLY A 76 2.96 -0.99 5.52
C GLY A 76 3.20 -2.41 5.02
N TRP A 77 3.48 -3.29 5.96
CA TRP A 77 3.75 -4.69 5.67
C TRP A 77 3.28 -5.58 6.82
N SER A 78 3.10 -6.85 6.55
CA SER A 78 2.75 -7.87 7.54
C SER A 78 3.47 -9.17 7.24
N LEU A 79 3.69 -9.97 8.26
CA LEU A 79 4.20 -11.34 8.09
C LEU A 79 3.09 -12.27 7.56
N GLU A 80 1.85 -12.02 7.95
CA GLU A 80 0.70 -12.79 7.49
C GLU A 80 0.39 -12.46 6.03
N ARG A 81 0.21 -13.51 5.24
CA ARG A 81 -0.30 -13.37 3.88
C ARG A 81 -1.72 -12.82 3.90
N PRO A 82 -2.02 -11.77 3.12
CA PRO A 82 -3.38 -11.22 3.05
C PRO A 82 -4.44 -12.30 2.78
N GLY A 83 -5.50 -12.28 3.58
CA GLY A 83 -6.66 -13.17 3.42
C GLY A 83 -6.51 -14.59 3.99
N THR A 84 -5.33 -15.01 4.44
CA THR A 84 -5.13 -16.40 4.88
C THR A 84 -4.49 -16.53 6.27
N ALA A 85 -3.97 -15.48 6.85
CA ALA A 85 -3.18 -15.47 8.07
C ALA A 85 -1.95 -16.41 8.04
N LYS A 86 -1.58 -16.98 6.89
CA LYS A 86 -0.43 -17.85 6.73
C LYS A 86 0.87 -17.08 6.84
N ILE A 87 1.81 -17.57 7.64
CA ILE A 87 3.16 -17.03 7.78
C ILE A 87 4.16 -18.02 7.18
N VAL A 88 5.05 -17.51 6.32
CA VAL A 88 6.18 -18.26 5.78
C VAL A 88 7.46 -17.55 6.24
N ARG A 89 8.40 -18.32 6.79
CA ARG A 89 9.65 -17.76 7.31
C ARG A 89 10.41 -17.00 6.22
N GLY A 90 10.82 -15.78 6.55
CA GLY A 90 11.57 -14.91 5.64
C GLY A 90 10.73 -14.14 4.65
N GLU A 91 9.42 -14.39 4.55
CA GLU A 91 8.50 -13.66 3.68
C GLU A 91 7.71 -12.61 4.44
N ALA A 92 7.45 -11.49 3.80
CA ALA A 92 6.48 -10.49 4.25
C ALA A 92 5.69 -9.92 3.08
N HIS A 93 4.58 -9.29 3.38
CA HIS A 93 3.60 -8.83 2.40
C HIS A 93 3.36 -7.34 2.54
N ILE A 94 3.52 -6.61 1.45
CA ILE A 94 3.19 -5.18 1.37
C ILE A 94 1.68 -5.00 1.48
N ARG A 95 1.27 -3.99 2.23
CA ARG A 95 -0.14 -3.75 2.58
C ARG A 95 -0.53 -2.29 2.36
N HIS A 96 -1.64 -2.08 1.64
CA HIS A 96 -2.39 -0.82 1.55
C HIS A 96 -1.55 0.43 1.22
N PHE A 97 -0.67 0.35 0.23
CA PHE A 97 0.06 1.53 -0.27
C PHE A 97 -0.88 2.47 -1.02
N ALA A 98 -0.86 3.72 -0.65
CA ALA A 98 -1.61 4.78 -1.32
C ALA A 98 -0.92 6.12 -1.17
N THR A 99 -1.05 6.97 -2.19
CA THR A 99 -0.62 8.38 -2.17
C THR A 99 -1.80 9.25 -2.59
N HIS A 100 -1.99 10.37 -1.89
CA HIS A 100 -3.04 11.33 -2.26
C HIS A 100 -2.80 11.84 -3.69
N PRO A 101 -3.84 11.94 -4.54
CA PRO A 101 -3.68 12.32 -5.95
C PRO A 101 -2.96 13.65 -6.18
N GLY A 102 -3.15 14.61 -5.30
CA GLY A 102 -2.47 15.91 -5.36
C GLY A 102 -0.99 15.87 -4.95
N TRP A 103 -0.50 14.73 -4.46
CA TRP A 103 0.86 14.58 -3.91
C TRP A 103 1.66 13.46 -4.60
N THR A 104 1.23 13.01 -5.76
CA THR A 104 1.92 11.97 -6.52
C THR A 104 3.23 12.48 -7.11
N ARG A 105 4.16 11.56 -7.39
CA ARG A 105 5.46 11.83 -8.03
C ARG A 105 6.42 12.69 -7.21
N LEU A 106 6.20 12.79 -5.91
CA LEU A 106 7.03 13.54 -4.96
C LEU A 106 7.88 12.64 -4.05
N GLY A 107 7.97 11.35 -4.36
CA GLY A 107 8.78 10.39 -3.62
C GLY A 107 8.16 9.88 -2.30
N ILE A 108 6.91 10.23 -2.01
CA ILE A 108 6.24 9.88 -0.74
C ILE A 108 6.13 8.35 -0.58
N ALA A 109 5.58 7.67 -1.58
CA ALA A 109 5.45 6.21 -1.53
C ALA A 109 6.81 5.50 -1.45
N ARG A 110 7.84 6.03 -2.13
CA ARG A 110 9.21 5.52 -2.02
C ARG A 110 9.77 5.69 -0.60
N SER A 111 9.53 6.81 0.04
CA SER A 111 9.97 7.05 1.42
C SER A 111 9.32 6.07 2.40
N ILE A 112 8.02 5.81 2.23
CA ILE A 112 7.30 4.81 3.04
C ILE A 112 7.86 3.41 2.78
N MET A 113 8.08 3.04 1.51
CA MET A 113 8.65 1.73 1.15
C MET A 113 10.04 1.54 1.75
N ASN A 114 10.88 2.56 1.74
CA ASN A 114 12.21 2.48 2.36
C ASN A 114 12.11 2.17 3.86
N ARG A 115 11.15 2.77 4.57
CA ARG A 115 10.89 2.44 5.98
C ARG A 115 10.42 1.00 6.15
N CYS A 116 9.52 0.54 5.31
CA CYS A 116 9.06 -0.85 5.32
C CYS A 116 10.21 -1.83 5.08
N CYS A 117 11.06 -1.58 4.11
CA CYS A 117 12.21 -2.45 3.80
C CYS A 117 13.21 -2.51 4.96
N MET A 118 13.53 -1.37 5.55
CA MET A 118 14.44 -1.31 6.70
C MET A 118 13.89 -2.08 7.90
N ASP A 119 12.62 -1.89 8.20
CA ASP A 119 11.94 -2.52 9.33
C ASP A 119 11.77 -4.04 9.11
N ALA A 120 11.34 -4.45 7.93
CA ALA A 120 11.21 -5.86 7.56
C ALA A 120 12.57 -6.59 7.63
N LYS A 121 13.62 -5.97 7.10
CA LYS A 121 14.98 -6.51 7.16
C LYS A 121 15.47 -6.68 8.60
N ALA A 122 15.19 -5.72 9.48
CA ALA A 122 15.52 -5.80 10.90
C ALA A 122 14.77 -6.93 11.63
N ARG A 123 13.73 -7.49 11.03
CA ARG A 123 12.95 -8.61 11.54
C ARG A 123 13.17 -9.91 10.74
N ASP A 124 14.35 -10.05 10.15
CA ASP A 124 14.78 -11.24 9.41
C ASP A 124 13.92 -11.60 8.18
N VAL A 125 13.25 -10.62 7.59
CA VAL A 125 12.57 -10.77 6.31
C VAL A 125 13.60 -10.68 5.19
N SER A 126 13.59 -11.68 4.30
CA SER A 126 14.49 -11.76 3.14
C SER A 126 13.78 -11.54 1.80
N GLU A 127 12.46 -11.60 1.79
CA GLU A 127 11.68 -11.44 0.57
C GLU A 127 10.36 -10.70 0.86
N LEU A 128 10.07 -9.68 0.04
CA LEU A 128 8.80 -8.96 0.05
C LEU A 128 7.92 -9.38 -1.11
N HIS A 129 6.66 -9.61 -0.82
CA HIS A 129 5.61 -9.88 -1.78
C HIS A 129 4.61 -8.73 -1.80
N CYS A 130 4.03 -8.44 -2.95
CA CYS A 130 2.89 -7.56 -3.03
C CYS A 130 1.87 -8.05 -4.06
N CYS A 131 0.61 -7.73 -3.83
CA CYS A 131 -0.45 -7.86 -4.79
C CYS A 131 -0.75 -6.46 -5.31
N SER A 132 -0.16 -6.11 -6.45
CA SER A 132 -0.21 -4.76 -7.00
C SER A 132 -1.45 -4.57 -7.86
N THR A 133 -2.10 -3.42 -7.73
CA THR A 133 -3.03 -2.95 -8.78
C THR A 133 -2.28 -2.72 -10.08
N PHE A 134 -2.99 -2.73 -11.20
CA PHE A 134 -2.36 -2.43 -12.51
C PHE A 134 -1.78 -1.02 -12.56
N ALA A 135 -2.38 -0.08 -11.83
CA ALA A 135 -1.91 1.30 -11.74
C ALA A 135 -0.55 1.44 -11.03
N ALA A 136 -0.24 0.55 -10.09
CA ALA A 136 0.96 0.63 -9.25
C ALA A 136 2.10 -0.29 -9.73
N GLU A 137 1.89 -1.14 -10.72
CA GLU A 137 2.88 -2.12 -11.16
C GLU A 137 4.23 -1.46 -11.54
N ASN A 138 4.19 -0.38 -12.30
CA ASN A 138 5.42 0.33 -12.69
C ASN A 138 6.14 0.97 -11.49
N PHE A 139 5.41 1.44 -10.50
CA PHE A 139 6.00 1.93 -9.26
C PHE A 139 6.80 0.84 -8.54
N TYR A 140 6.22 -0.34 -8.39
CA TYR A 140 6.92 -1.47 -7.76
C TYR A 140 8.09 -1.97 -8.59
N LYS A 141 7.96 -2.02 -9.92
CA LYS A 141 9.08 -2.37 -10.82
C LYS A 141 10.26 -1.41 -10.64
N ALA A 142 9.99 -0.11 -10.53
CA ALA A 142 11.03 0.89 -10.30
C ALA A 142 11.74 0.74 -8.94
N LEU A 143 11.13 0.03 -7.99
CA LEU A 143 11.72 -0.30 -6.69
C LEU A 143 12.42 -1.65 -6.66
N GLY A 144 12.43 -2.39 -7.77
CA GLY A 144 13.10 -3.69 -7.90
C GLY A 144 12.19 -4.91 -7.77
N PHE A 145 10.89 -4.73 -7.60
CA PHE A 145 9.93 -5.83 -7.64
C PHE A 145 9.80 -6.39 -9.06
N LYS A 146 9.62 -7.70 -9.14
CA LYS A 146 9.38 -8.42 -10.40
C LYS A 146 7.98 -9.00 -10.40
N THR A 147 7.27 -8.85 -11.51
CA THR A 147 5.98 -9.50 -11.71
C THR A 147 6.16 -11.00 -11.85
N VAL A 148 5.41 -11.76 -11.05
CA VAL A 148 5.47 -13.23 -11.02
C VAL A 148 4.29 -13.83 -11.77
N ALA A 149 3.07 -13.32 -11.54
CA ALA A 149 1.84 -13.84 -12.12
C ALA A 149 0.72 -12.80 -12.07
N GLY A 150 -0.31 -13.02 -12.89
CA GLY A 150 -1.61 -12.39 -12.68
C GLY A 150 -2.32 -12.96 -11.46
N ALA A 151 -3.21 -12.19 -10.86
CA ALA A 151 -3.99 -12.61 -9.71
C ALA A 151 -5.40 -12.00 -9.73
N HIS A 152 -6.29 -12.64 -9.00
CA HIS A 152 -7.61 -12.12 -8.68
C HIS A 152 -7.75 -12.08 -7.16
N ILE A 153 -7.97 -10.88 -6.60
CA ILE A 153 -8.13 -10.69 -5.15
C ILE A 153 -9.61 -10.84 -4.81
N PRO A 154 -10.01 -11.82 -4.00
CA PRO A 154 -11.38 -11.91 -3.50
C PRO A 154 -11.62 -10.81 -2.46
N LEU A 155 -12.52 -9.85 -2.75
CA LEU A 155 -12.85 -8.75 -1.85
C LEU A 155 -14.14 -9.01 -1.05
N ALA A 156 -15.08 -9.73 -1.65
CA ALA A 156 -16.33 -10.18 -1.05
C ALA A 156 -16.82 -11.39 -1.84
N SER A 157 -17.92 -12.02 -1.42
CA SER A 157 -18.41 -13.28 -1.97
C SER A 157 -18.63 -13.30 -3.51
N GLN A 158 -18.70 -12.15 -4.16
CA GLN A 158 -18.91 -12.06 -5.62
C GLN A 158 -18.08 -10.95 -6.28
N VAL A 159 -17.09 -10.40 -5.57
CA VAL A 159 -16.19 -9.36 -6.13
C VAL A 159 -14.78 -9.90 -6.19
N SER A 160 -14.29 -10.10 -7.40
CA SER A 160 -12.93 -10.50 -7.70
C SER A 160 -12.20 -9.37 -8.39
N PHE A 161 -11.11 -8.90 -7.81
CA PHE A 161 -10.37 -7.74 -8.30
C PHE A 161 -9.07 -8.18 -8.99
N PRO A 162 -8.90 -7.88 -10.31
CA PRO A 162 -7.70 -8.25 -11.04
C PRO A 162 -6.48 -7.46 -10.54
N ALA A 163 -5.37 -8.15 -10.36
CA ALA A 163 -4.12 -7.58 -9.88
C ALA A 163 -2.93 -8.39 -10.42
N VAL A 164 -1.72 -8.01 -10.04
CA VAL A 164 -0.51 -8.76 -10.32
C VAL A 164 0.24 -9.09 -9.04
N LEU A 165 0.75 -10.31 -8.96
CA LEU A 165 1.66 -10.71 -7.89
C LEU A 165 3.07 -10.29 -8.25
N MET A 166 3.73 -9.64 -7.31
CA MET A 166 5.10 -9.17 -7.46
C MET A 166 5.92 -9.54 -6.25
N GLN A 167 7.22 -9.70 -6.44
CA GLN A 167 8.15 -10.03 -5.35
C GLN A 167 9.49 -9.35 -5.55
N GLN A 168 10.20 -9.16 -4.43
CA GLN A 168 11.54 -8.61 -4.38
C GLN A 168 12.34 -9.27 -3.26
N ALA A 169 13.56 -9.71 -3.56
CA ALA A 169 14.52 -10.08 -2.53
C ALA A 169 15.02 -8.82 -1.81
N LEU A 170 15.10 -8.87 -0.49
CA LEU A 170 15.75 -7.84 0.32
C LEU A 170 17.22 -8.20 0.46
N PRO A 171 18.14 -7.32 0.04
CA PRO A 171 19.58 -7.54 0.14
C PRO A 171 20.11 -7.51 1.58
#